data_39065229bd5a119036b0d7771a92113e
#
_entry.id   39065229bd5a119036b0d7771a92113e
#
_cell.length_a   1.000
_cell.length_b   1.000
_cell.length_c   1.000
_cell.angle_alpha   90.00
_cell.angle_beta   90.00
_cell.angle_gamma   90.00
#
_symmetry.space_group_name_H-M   'P 1'
#
loop_
_entity.id
_entity.type
_entity.pdbx_description
1 polymer ?
#
loop_
_entity_poly.entity_id
_entity_poly.type
_entity_poly.pdbx_seq_one_letter_code
_entity_poly.pdbx_strand_id
1 'polypeptide(L)'
;MKKSTKLVSAVVVLAVLGGVYVGLNTYVSKEEPTESSSEEENKTEVFSVKTEDIKSLEFIVDKKETTFEKKDDSWVKKDETDFPVNQTTLDSAASAIETVEADRVLENVDNLTEYGLDSPSNTITVDTSDGTTKFNIGDENTSTNQYYITKDDDDSTVYVVAASTVTPFMDSLYDYAQGEDFPTIDSSTVKKVQVSEDKDSYVLEENSDGATWDVSSDGSSDKETADTTAAGNVTSGLGNFAFDQFVDYNAEDLSKYGLDNPYATITVDYQEEVEDTSSDSSESDSTASESDSKDTQGDEADSTDASDDSSSSEDTKTTTVDKQLVIYVGDEAGDGSRYVTVDNKQIYT
;
A
#
# COMPACT_ATOMS: atom_id res chain seq x y z
N MET A 1 11.19 -25.40 -51.33
CA MET A 1 11.68 -24.04 -51.74
C MET A 1 10.70 -22.92 -51.39
N LYS A 2 10.06 -22.87 -50.21
CA LYS A 2 9.15 -21.75 -49.84
C LYS A 2 9.52 -21.03 -48.51
N LYS A 3 10.64 -21.42 -47.88
CA LYS A 3 11.11 -20.77 -46.64
C LYS A 3 12.15 -19.65 -46.84
N SER A 4 12.88 -19.65 -47.95
CA SER A 4 13.89 -18.64 -48.25
C SER A 4 13.30 -17.27 -48.68
N THR A 5 12.14 -17.27 -49.33
CA THR A 5 11.51 -16.03 -49.84
C THR A 5 10.92 -15.19 -48.69
N LYS A 6 10.44 -15.84 -47.62
CA LYS A 6 9.94 -15.09 -46.43
C LYS A 6 11.06 -14.48 -45.62
N LEU A 7 12.23 -15.14 -45.57
CA LEU A 7 13.38 -14.63 -44.85
C LEU A 7 14.01 -13.44 -45.58
N VAL A 8 14.07 -13.47 -46.93
CA VAL A 8 14.57 -12.36 -47.75
C VAL A 8 13.63 -11.15 -47.65
N SER A 9 12.30 -11.34 -47.66
CA SER A 9 11.39 -10.21 -47.47
C SER A 9 11.47 -9.58 -46.08
N ALA A 10 11.66 -10.38 -45.02
CA ALA A 10 11.87 -9.83 -43.68
C ALA A 10 13.13 -9.01 -43.53
N VAL A 11 14.23 -9.43 -44.19
CA VAL A 11 15.52 -8.68 -44.20
C VAL A 11 15.37 -7.39 -44.96
N VAL A 12 14.64 -7.37 -46.08
CA VAL A 12 14.39 -6.15 -46.90
C VAL A 12 13.51 -5.17 -46.10
N VAL A 13 12.49 -5.61 -45.39
CA VAL A 13 11.66 -4.74 -44.51
C VAL A 13 12.49 -4.14 -43.38
N LEU A 14 13.35 -4.94 -42.75
CA LEU A 14 14.27 -4.44 -41.71
C LEU A 14 15.28 -3.44 -42.26
N ALA A 15 15.80 -3.64 -43.46
CA ALA A 15 16.74 -2.68 -44.12
C ALA A 15 16.02 -1.36 -44.46
N VAL A 16 14.76 -1.40 -44.92
CA VAL A 16 13.93 -0.22 -45.20
C VAL A 16 13.63 0.54 -43.92
N LEU A 17 13.22 -0.16 -42.86
CA LEU A 17 12.95 0.46 -41.57
C LEU A 17 14.22 1.05 -40.94
N GLY A 18 15.35 0.36 -41.04
CA GLY A 18 16.65 0.88 -40.61
C GLY A 18 17.10 2.10 -41.43
N GLY A 19 16.87 2.11 -42.74
CA GLY A 19 17.15 3.26 -43.62
C GLY A 19 16.28 4.47 -43.30
N VAL A 20 14.99 4.26 -43.04
CA VAL A 20 14.06 5.33 -42.61
C VAL A 20 14.47 5.88 -41.23
N TYR A 21 14.84 5.01 -40.30
CA TYR A 21 15.30 5.45 -38.97
C TYR A 21 16.60 6.30 -39.07
N VAL A 22 17.60 5.84 -39.81
CA VAL A 22 18.83 6.60 -40.02
C VAL A 22 18.58 7.88 -40.81
N GLY A 23 17.68 7.84 -41.80
CA GLY A 23 17.28 9.04 -42.59
C GLY A 23 16.58 10.08 -41.73
N LEU A 24 15.65 9.68 -40.90
CA LEU A 24 14.97 10.56 -39.93
C LEU A 24 15.95 11.11 -38.89
N ASN A 25 16.78 10.26 -38.33
CA ASN A 25 17.75 10.69 -37.32
C ASN A 25 18.80 11.67 -37.90
N THR A 26 19.21 11.49 -39.15
CA THR A 26 20.13 12.41 -39.83
C THR A 26 19.45 13.70 -40.30
N TYR A 27 18.15 13.65 -40.60
CA TYR A 27 17.38 14.83 -40.94
C TYR A 27 17.15 15.72 -39.72
N VAL A 28 16.76 15.08 -38.60
CA VAL A 28 16.60 15.76 -37.30
C VAL A 28 17.92 16.33 -36.77
N SER A 29 19.05 15.68 -37.09
CA SER A 29 20.38 16.16 -36.66
C SER A 29 20.95 17.28 -37.54
N LYS A 30 20.26 17.68 -38.61
CA LYS A 30 20.68 18.76 -39.53
C LYS A 30 19.92 20.06 -39.35
N GLU A 31 18.86 20.07 -38.55
CA GLU A 31 18.39 21.36 -38.05
C GLU A 31 19.42 21.82 -37.01
N GLU A 32 20.00 23.00 -37.26
CA GLU A 32 20.78 23.71 -36.26
C GLU A 32 20.03 23.71 -34.93
N PRO A 33 20.73 23.66 -33.78
CA PRO A 33 20.05 23.83 -32.52
C PRO A 33 19.38 25.21 -32.55
N THR A 34 18.18 25.28 -33.03
CA THR A 34 17.21 26.23 -32.50
C THR A 34 17.29 25.92 -31.03
N GLU A 35 17.80 26.85 -30.25
CA GLU A 35 17.65 26.85 -28.83
C GLU A 35 16.24 26.36 -28.57
N SER A 36 16.09 25.09 -28.13
CA SER A 36 14.96 24.68 -27.38
C SER A 36 15.03 25.62 -26.19
N SER A 37 14.43 26.79 -26.34
CA SER A 37 13.83 27.41 -25.17
C SER A 37 12.96 26.31 -24.61
N SER A 38 13.42 25.59 -23.57
CA SER A 38 12.54 25.25 -22.48
C SER A 38 11.91 26.60 -22.17
N GLU A 39 10.72 26.86 -22.70
CA GLU A 39 9.77 27.71 -22.03
C GLU A 39 9.70 27.04 -20.66
N GLU A 40 10.47 27.54 -19.72
CA GLU A 40 10.10 27.47 -18.31
C GLU A 40 8.70 28.07 -18.35
N GLU A 41 7.68 27.20 -18.36
CA GLU A 41 6.31 27.61 -18.20
C GLU A 41 6.35 28.40 -16.89
N ASN A 42 6.19 29.73 -17.03
CA ASN A 42 6.24 30.63 -15.89
C ASN A 42 5.00 30.33 -15.06
N LYS A 43 5.11 29.29 -14.22
CA LYS A 43 4.08 28.92 -13.27
C LYS A 43 3.89 30.06 -12.27
N THR A 44 2.67 30.29 -11.88
CA THR A 44 2.32 31.28 -10.87
C THR A 44 2.08 30.56 -9.56
N GLU A 45 2.87 30.90 -8.54
CA GLU A 45 2.61 30.40 -7.18
C GLU A 45 1.29 31.02 -6.67
N VAL A 46 0.32 30.16 -6.37
CA VAL A 46 -1.01 30.53 -5.84
C VAL A 46 -1.04 30.42 -4.32
N PHE A 47 -0.34 29.44 -3.79
CA PHE A 47 -0.27 29.16 -2.37
C PHE A 47 1.02 28.40 -2.06
N SER A 48 1.59 28.67 -0.88
CA SER A 48 2.74 27.95 -0.36
C SER A 48 2.67 27.89 1.15
N VAL A 49 2.87 26.70 1.72
CA VAL A 49 2.91 26.43 3.15
C VAL A 49 3.84 25.25 3.39
N LYS A 50 4.45 25.16 4.54
CA LYS A 50 5.16 23.95 4.89
C LYS A 50 4.19 22.90 5.43
N THR A 51 4.36 21.64 5.08
CA THR A 51 3.51 20.54 5.57
C THR A 51 3.47 20.44 7.10
N GLU A 52 4.57 20.83 7.78
CA GLU A 52 4.65 20.88 9.25
C GLU A 52 3.75 21.98 9.87
N ASP A 53 3.42 23.03 9.11
CA ASP A 53 2.55 24.13 9.57
C ASP A 53 1.06 23.85 9.32
N ILE A 54 0.72 22.80 8.57
CA ILE A 54 -0.68 22.39 8.31
C ILE A 54 -1.22 21.72 9.57
N LYS A 55 -2.31 22.27 10.11
CA LYS A 55 -3.00 21.77 11.30
C LYS A 55 -4.17 20.88 10.95
N SER A 56 -4.91 21.22 9.89
CA SER A 56 -6.00 20.39 9.41
C SER A 56 -6.22 20.56 7.91
N LEU A 57 -6.77 19.50 7.33
CA LEU A 57 -7.27 19.45 5.97
C LEU A 57 -8.76 19.08 6.04
N GLU A 58 -9.61 19.88 5.38
CA GLU A 58 -11.03 19.60 5.26
C GLU A 58 -11.40 19.56 3.78
N PHE A 59 -12.06 18.49 3.35
CA PHE A 59 -12.48 18.30 1.98
C PHE A 59 -13.69 17.37 1.90
N ILE A 60 -14.33 17.30 0.73
CA ILE A 60 -15.52 16.47 0.54
C ILE A 60 -15.11 15.04 0.19
N VAL A 61 -15.48 14.10 1.05
CA VAL A 61 -15.29 12.65 0.87
C VAL A 61 -16.68 12.00 0.86
N ASP A 62 -16.98 11.20 -0.16
CA ASP A 62 -18.29 10.52 -0.31
C ASP A 62 -19.49 11.47 -0.13
N LYS A 63 -19.38 12.69 -0.65
CA LYS A 63 -20.38 13.78 -0.56
C LYS A 63 -20.57 14.32 0.87
N LYS A 64 -19.65 14.04 1.77
CA LYS A 64 -19.63 14.54 3.14
C LYS A 64 -18.37 15.37 3.37
N GLU A 65 -18.53 16.56 3.93
CA GLU A 65 -17.40 17.34 4.43
C GLU A 65 -16.69 16.58 5.56
N THR A 66 -15.41 16.34 5.37
CA THR A 66 -14.59 15.51 6.26
C THR A 66 -13.33 16.28 6.62
N THR A 67 -13.05 16.38 7.92
CA THR A 67 -11.86 17.05 8.44
C THR A 67 -10.90 16.03 9.04
N PHE A 68 -9.66 16.09 8.59
CA PHE A 68 -8.52 15.43 9.23
C PHE A 68 -7.66 16.49 9.90
N GLU A 69 -7.35 16.30 11.18
CA GLU A 69 -6.56 17.25 11.98
C GLU A 69 -5.31 16.56 12.55
N LYS A 70 -4.22 17.32 12.71
CA LYS A 70 -3.00 16.80 13.37
C LYS A 70 -3.14 16.90 14.88
N LYS A 71 -2.95 15.78 15.57
CA LYS A 71 -2.79 15.68 17.03
C LYS A 71 -1.51 14.94 17.33
N ASP A 72 -0.62 15.58 18.09
CA ASP A 72 0.68 15.00 18.45
C ASP A 72 1.43 14.46 17.22
N ASP A 73 1.49 15.26 16.14
CA ASP A 73 2.09 14.99 14.83
C ASP A 73 1.44 13.83 14.01
N SER A 74 0.30 13.33 14.46
CA SER A 74 -0.45 12.28 13.73
C SER A 74 -1.79 12.82 13.23
N TRP A 75 -2.19 12.38 12.04
CA TRP A 75 -3.50 12.68 11.49
C TRP A 75 -4.59 11.88 12.20
N VAL A 76 -5.67 12.54 12.57
CA VAL A 76 -6.88 11.93 13.11
C VAL A 76 -8.10 12.50 12.40
N LYS A 77 -9.12 11.69 12.20
CA LYS A 77 -10.42 12.15 11.70
C LYS A 77 -11.15 12.86 12.82
N LYS A 78 -11.47 14.15 12.65
CA LYS A 78 -11.96 15.03 13.71
C LYS A 78 -13.23 14.54 14.39
N ASP A 79 -14.20 14.04 13.59
CA ASP A 79 -15.49 13.58 14.10
C ASP A 79 -15.46 12.15 14.65
N GLU A 80 -14.37 11.40 14.38
CA GLU A 80 -14.30 9.97 14.62
C GLU A 80 -12.83 9.57 14.86
N THR A 81 -12.38 9.82 16.10
CA THR A 81 -10.98 9.67 16.47
C THR A 81 -10.48 8.22 16.45
N ASP A 82 -11.38 7.25 16.44
CA ASP A 82 -11.05 5.82 16.37
C ASP A 82 -10.93 5.33 14.91
N PHE A 83 -11.23 6.20 13.93
CA PHE A 83 -11.04 5.89 12.52
C PHE A 83 -9.55 5.65 12.24
N PRO A 84 -9.15 4.52 11.63
CA PRO A 84 -7.75 4.16 11.45
C PRO A 84 -7.16 4.91 10.25
N VAL A 85 -6.74 6.16 10.48
CA VAL A 85 -6.23 7.04 9.43
C VAL A 85 -4.91 6.50 8.85
N ASN A 86 -4.85 6.38 7.51
CA ASN A 86 -3.62 6.13 6.79
C ASN A 86 -2.75 7.39 6.78
N GLN A 87 -1.74 7.41 7.63
CA GLN A 87 -0.85 8.56 7.83
C GLN A 87 -0.11 8.94 6.53
N THR A 88 0.36 7.93 5.79
CA THR A 88 1.11 8.14 4.53
C THR A 88 0.22 8.78 3.46
N THR A 89 -1.04 8.37 3.36
CA THR A 89 -1.99 8.95 2.39
C THR A 89 -2.27 10.41 2.73
N LEU A 90 -2.52 10.73 4.01
CA LEU A 90 -2.75 12.11 4.44
C LEU A 90 -1.48 12.99 4.34
N ASP A 91 -0.30 12.46 4.61
CA ASP A 91 0.95 13.18 4.39
C ASP A 91 1.19 13.46 2.89
N SER A 92 0.82 12.53 2.03
CA SER A 92 0.88 12.72 0.57
C SER A 92 -0.11 13.81 0.12
N ALA A 93 -1.32 13.81 0.64
CA ALA A 93 -2.31 14.86 0.39
C ALA A 93 -1.81 16.23 0.88
N ALA A 94 -1.24 16.31 2.09
CA ALA A 94 -0.64 17.52 2.61
C ALA A 94 0.51 18.02 1.74
N SER A 95 1.34 17.11 1.24
CA SER A 95 2.45 17.45 0.34
C SER A 95 1.96 17.93 -1.03
N ALA A 96 0.86 17.40 -1.55
CA ALA A 96 0.27 17.84 -2.81
C ALA A 96 -0.24 19.29 -2.76
N ILE A 97 -0.63 19.77 -1.58
CA ILE A 97 -1.11 21.14 -1.35
C ILE A 97 -0.04 22.08 -0.77
N GLU A 98 1.15 21.56 -0.43
CA GLU A 98 2.24 22.37 0.13
C GLU A 98 2.61 23.57 -0.76
N THR A 99 2.63 23.34 -2.07
CA THR A 99 2.84 24.39 -3.08
C THR A 99 1.86 24.21 -4.22
N VAL A 100 0.91 25.11 -4.32
CA VAL A 100 -0.05 25.18 -5.43
C VAL A 100 0.49 26.15 -6.47
N GLU A 101 0.86 25.61 -7.63
CA GLU A 101 1.30 26.38 -8.79
C GLU A 101 0.26 26.30 -9.89
N ALA A 102 -0.11 27.43 -10.46
CA ALA A 102 -0.93 27.51 -11.64
C ALA A 102 -0.09 27.59 -12.91
N ASP A 103 -0.37 26.70 -13.85
CA ASP A 103 0.20 26.78 -15.21
C ASP A 103 -0.41 27.95 -15.99
N ARG A 104 -1.63 28.34 -15.63
CA ARG A 104 -2.33 29.50 -16.21
C ARG A 104 -3.20 30.19 -15.17
N VAL A 105 -3.27 31.50 -15.25
CA VAL A 105 -4.19 32.34 -14.47
C VAL A 105 -5.15 33.04 -15.43
N LEU A 106 -6.44 32.89 -15.18
CA LEU A 106 -7.53 33.50 -15.94
C LEU A 106 -8.11 34.60 -15.07
N GLU A 107 -7.84 35.84 -15.41
CA GLU A 107 -8.31 37.01 -14.67
C GLU A 107 -9.59 37.59 -15.29
N ASN A 108 -10.41 38.27 -14.46
CA ASN A 108 -11.67 38.90 -14.87
C ASN A 108 -12.64 37.91 -15.50
N VAL A 109 -12.79 36.76 -14.88
CA VAL A 109 -13.75 35.72 -15.29
C VAL A 109 -15.16 36.18 -14.88
N ASP A 110 -16.07 36.34 -15.85
CA ASP A 110 -17.45 36.73 -15.61
C ASP A 110 -18.40 35.54 -15.39
N ASN A 111 -18.00 34.33 -15.80
CA ASN A 111 -18.83 33.14 -15.78
C ASN A 111 -18.06 31.90 -15.29
N LEU A 112 -18.29 31.51 -14.07
CA LEU A 112 -17.66 30.33 -13.44
C LEU A 112 -18.25 28.99 -13.91
N THR A 113 -19.44 28.99 -14.51
CA THR A 113 -20.11 27.75 -15.02
C THR A 113 -19.27 27.04 -16.07
N GLU A 114 -18.48 27.78 -16.86
CA GLU A 114 -17.61 27.19 -17.90
C GLU A 114 -16.46 26.34 -17.34
N TYR A 115 -16.18 26.53 -16.05
CA TYR A 115 -15.09 25.88 -15.31
C TYR A 115 -15.61 24.92 -14.22
N GLY A 116 -16.95 24.71 -14.14
CA GLY A 116 -17.56 23.91 -13.07
C GLY A 116 -17.47 24.54 -11.66
N LEU A 117 -17.13 25.83 -11.57
CA LEU A 117 -16.87 26.52 -10.31
C LEU A 117 -18.08 27.27 -9.73
N ASP A 118 -19.21 27.33 -10.46
CA ASP A 118 -20.50 27.76 -9.91
C ASP A 118 -21.15 26.71 -8.99
N SER A 119 -20.73 25.45 -9.12
CA SER A 119 -21.11 24.34 -8.27
C SER A 119 -19.90 23.38 -8.13
N PRO A 120 -18.89 23.76 -7.33
CA PRO A 120 -17.64 23.02 -7.24
C PRO A 120 -17.86 21.55 -6.91
N SER A 121 -17.11 20.65 -7.56
CA SER A 121 -17.18 19.20 -7.33
C SER A 121 -16.59 18.84 -5.96
N ASN A 122 -15.62 19.59 -5.50
CA ASN A 122 -14.99 19.46 -4.19
C ASN A 122 -14.51 20.83 -3.69
N THR A 123 -14.21 20.89 -2.40
CA THR A 123 -13.53 22.03 -1.75
C THR A 123 -12.42 21.49 -0.89
N ILE A 124 -11.27 22.18 -0.86
CA ILE A 124 -10.15 21.84 0.00
C ILE A 124 -9.89 23.05 0.88
N THR A 125 -10.01 22.87 2.20
CA THR A 125 -9.71 23.89 3.19
C THR A 125 -8.45 23.47 3.96
N VAL A 126 -7.44 24.32 3.90
CA VAL A 126 -6.15 24.13 4.59
C VAL A 126 -6.10 25.10 5.77
N ASP A 127 -6.06 24.58 6.99
CA ASP A 127 -5.88 25.37 8.20
C ASP A 127 -4.43 25.30 8.68
N THR A 128 -3.84 26.45 8.93
CA THR A 128 -2.45 26.60 9.36
C THR A 128 -2.34 27.47 10.59
N SER A 129 -1.12 27.72 11.09
CA SER A 129 -0.89 28.72 12.13
C SER A 129 -1.16 30.16 11.69
N ASP A 130 -1.04 30.42 10.38
CA ASP A 130 -1.12 31.77 9.80
C ASP A 130 -2.53 32.11 9.31
N GLY A 131 -3.43 31.13 9.23
CA GLY A 131 -4.81 31.29 8.79
C GLY A 131 -5.32 30.12 7.99
N THR A 132 -6.51 30.30 7.45
CA THR A 132 -7.21 29.29 6.67
C THR A 132 -7.25 29.71 5.20
N THR A 133 -6.95 28.80 4.29
CA THR A 133 -7.07 28.98 2.84
C THR A 133 -8.03 27.95 2.29
N LYS A 134 -8.93 28.37 1.41
CA LYS A 134 -9.92 27.51 0.77
C LYS A 134 -9.72 27.50 -0.74
N PHE A 135 -9.76 26.31 -1.32
CA PHE A 135 -9.79 26.09 -2.77
C PHE A 135 -11.13 25.46 -3.15
N ASN A 136 -11.81 26.03 -4.13
CA ASN A 136 -12.97 25.40 -4.77
C ASN A 136 -12.48 24.70 -6.02
N ILE A 137 -12.88 23.43 -6.21
CA ILE A 137 -12.42 22.59 -7.30
C ILE A 137 -13.55 22.44 -8.32
N GLY A 138 -13.31 22.92 -9.52
CA GLY A 138 -14.21 22.82 -10.65
C GLY A 138 -13.96 21.59 -11.51
N ASP A 139 -14.19 21.76 -12.81
CA ASP A 139 -14.07 20.67 -13.78
C ASP A 139 -12.62 20.32 -14.11
N GLU A 140 -12.43 19.07 -14.50
CA GLU A 140 -11.19 18.59 -15.08
C GLU A 140 -11.11 18.92 -16.57
N ASN A 141 -9.98 19.47 -16.99
CA ASN A 141 -9.60 19.48 -18.40
C ASN A 141 -8.90 18.18 -18.76
N THR A 142 -9.64 17.20 -19.20
CA THR A 142 -9.13 15.85 -19.53
C THR A 142 -8.10 15.83 -20.66
N SER A 143 -8.06 16.89 -21.50
CA SER A 143 -7.06 16.99 -22.58
C SER A 143 -5.67 17.33 -22.09
N THR A 144 -5.56 18.06 -20.98
CA THR A 144 -4.30 18.54 -20.41
C THR A 144 -4.02 17.93 -19.03
N ASN A 145 -4.94 17.16 -18.46
CA ASN A 145 -4.87 16.59 -17.12
C ASN A 145 -4.68 17.67 -16.05
N GLN A 146 -5.53 18.69 -16.09
CA GLN A 146 -5.49 19.85 -15.21
C GLN A 146 -6.89 20.14 -14.67
N TYR A 147 -6.96 20.81 -13.52
CA TYR A 147 -8.21 21.25 -12.90
C TYR A 147 -8.33 22.76 -12.88
N TYR A 148 -9.56 23.25 -12.93
CA TYR A 148 -9.86 24.65 -12.65
C TYR A 148 -10.15 24.84 -11.17
N ILE A 149 -9.49 25.81 -10.53
CA ILE A 149 -9.74 26.12 -9.12
C ILE A 149 -9.91 27.62 -8.91
N THR A 150 -10.64 27.98 -7.86
CA THR A 150 -10.59 29.33 -7.26
C THR A 150 -9.97 29.25 -5.87
N LYS A 151 -9.45 30.38 -5.38
CA LYS A 151 -8.85 30.49 -4.06
C LYS A 151 -9.66 31.44 -3.20
N ASP A 152 -9.92 31.03 -1.97
CA ASP A 152 -10.74 31.76 -1.01
C ASP A 152 -12.14 32.06 -1.63
N ASP A 153 -12.64 33.25 -1.49
CA ASP A 153 -13.94 33.64 -2.09
C ASP A 153 -13.73 34.57 -3.32
N ASP A 154 -12.58 34.43 -4.03
CA ASP A 154 -12.33 35.17 -5.27
C ASP A 154 -12.96 34.48 -6.47
N ASP A 155 -14.16 34.96 -6.86
CA ASP A 155 -14.91 34.44 -8.02
C ASP A 155 -14.47 35.06 -9.35
N SER A 156 -13.47 35.93 -9.35
CA SER A 156 -13.01 36.66 -10.54
C SER A 156 -11.72 36.09 -11.15
N THR A 157 -11.02 35.25 -10.42
CA THR A 157 -9.75 34.65 -10.85
C THR A 157 -9.85 33.13 -10.81
N VAL A 158 -9.57 32.49 -11.96
CA VAL A 158 -9.52 31.02 -12.07
C VAL A 158 -8.08 30.61 -12.34
N TYR A 159 -7.60 29.66 -11.57
CA TYR A 159 -6.29 29.06 -11.69
C TYR A 159 -6.40 27.68 -12.37
N VAL A 160 -5.49 27.39 -13.28
CA VAL A 160 -5.38 26.09 -13.95
C VAL A 160 -4.19 25.37 -13.33
N VAL A 161 -4.47 24.30 -12.59
CA VAL A 161 -3.46 23.56 -11.82
C VAL A 161 -3.33 22.11 -12.28
N ALA A 162 -2.21 21.48 -12.02
CA ALA A 162 -1.99 20.07 -12.34
C ALA A 162 -2.97 19.18 -11.56
N ALA A 163 -3.41 18.08 -12.17
CA ALA A 163 -4.30 17.10 -11.52
C ALA A 163 -3.70 16.55 -10.21
N SER A 164 -2.38 16.38 -10.14
CA SER A 164 -1.68 15.90 -8.94
C SER A 164 -1.89 16.77 -7.69
N THR A 165 -2.25 18.05 -7.87
CA THR A 165 -2.59 18.94 -6.75
C THR A 165 -3.96 18.63 -6.15
N VAL A 166 -4.88 18.07 -6.93
CA VAL A 166 -6.30 17.94 -6.58
C VAL A 166 -6.70 16.49 -6.31
N THR A 167 -6.20 15.54 -7.11
CA THR A 167 -6.59 14.14 -7.05
C THR A 167 -6.41 13.46 -5.69
N PRO A 168 -5.40 13.81 -4.86
CA PRO A 168 -5.28 13.23 -3.51
C PRO A 168 -6.41 13.58 -2.54
N PHE A 169 -7.35 14.43 -2.94
CA PHE A 169 -8.53 14.84 -2.17
C PHE A 169 -9.85 14.34 -2.76
N MET A 170 -9.80 13.42 -3.72
CA MET A 170 -10.97 12.94 -4.46
C MET A 170 -11.31 11.47 -4.22
N ASP A 171 -10.54 10.80 -3.39
CA ASP A 171 -10.69 9.39 -3.08
C ASP A 171 -11.88 9.13 -2.13
N SER A 172 -12.29 7.88 -1.97
CA SER A 172 -13.32 7.48 -1.01
C SER A 172 -12.78 7.46 0.42
N LEU A 173 -13.66 7.41 1.43
CA LEU A 173 -13.24 7.50 2.83
C LEU A 173 -12.22 6.41 3.22
N TYR A 174 -12.43 5.20 2.73
CA TYR A 174 -11.56 4.07 3.10
C TYR A 174 -10.21 4.05 2.39
N ASP A 175 -10.03 4.86 1.32
CA ASP A 175 -8.72 5.09 0.72
C ASP A 175 -7.79 5.93 1.64
N TYR A 176 -8.40 6.69 2.57
CA TYR A 176 -7.68 7.39 3.66
C TYR A 176 -7.57 6.57 4.94
N ALA A 177 -7.97 5.30 4.92
CA ALA A 177 -7.87 4.41 6.07
C ALA A 177 -6.73 3.40 5.90
N GLN A 178 -6.11 3.02 7.02
CA GLN A 178 -5.16 1.91 7.09
C GLN A 178 -5.85 0.75 7.79
N GLY A 179 -6.24 -0.25 7.02
CA GLY A 179 -6.70 -1.53 7.57
C GLY A 179 -5.54 -2.36 8.11
N GLU A 180 -5.85 -3.45 8.77
CA GLU A 180 -4.86 -4.46 9.11
C GLU A 180 -4.46 -5.23 7.85
N ASP A 181 -3.18 -5.54 7.72
CA ASP A 181 -2.70 -6.41 6.66
C ASP A 181 -3.19 -7.85 6.91
N PHE A 182 -3.45 -8.57 5.82
CA PHE A 182 -3.72 -10.00 5.94
C PHE A 182 -2.50 -10.72 6.54
N PRO A 183 -2.66 -11.60 7.54
CA PRO A 183 -1.55 -12.32 8.15
C PRO A 183 -0.72 -13.07 7.10
N THR A 184 0.58 -12.83 7.07
CA THR A 184 1.48 -13.54 6.15
C THR A 184 1.61 -15.00 6.59
N ILE A 185 1.22 -15.93 5.72
CA ILE A 185 1.34 -17.37 5.93
C ILE A 185 2.36 -17.93 4.95
N ASP A 186 3.46 -18.49 5.45
CA ASP A 186 4.33 -19.25 4.57
C ASP A 186 3.63 -20.57 4.18
N SER A 187 3.45 -20.80 2.90
CA SER A 187 2.77 -21.98 2.36
C SER A 187 3.38 -23.32 2.84
N SER A 188 4.68 -23.32 3.17
CA SER A 188 5.40 -24.51 3.69
C SER A 188 5.10 -24.78 5.17
N THR A 189 4.55 -23.82 5.89
CA THR A 189 4.23 -23.97 7.32
C THR A 189 2.78 -24.35 7.58
N VAL A 190 1.94 -24.36 6.54
CA VAL A 190 0.53 -24.78 6.62
C VAL A 190 0.47 -26.27 6.96
N LYS A 191 -0.34 -26.62 7.97
CA LYS A 191 -0.54 -27.99 8.44
C LYS A 191 -1.93 -28.53 8.13
N LYS A 192 -2.93 -27.65 8.11
CA LYS A 192 -4.31 -28.03 7.86
C LYS A 192 -5.10 -26.88 7.29
N VAL A 193 -5.94 -27.17 6.33
CA VAL A 193 -6.93 -26.24 5.79
C VAL A 193 -8.31 -26.90 5.87
N GLN A 194 -9.24 -26.25 6.52
CA GLN A 194 -10.63 -26.65 6.56
C GLN A 194 -11.49 -25.60 5.88
N VAL A 195 -12.32 -25.99 4.93
CA VAL A 195 -13.28 -25.14 4.27
C VAL A 195 -14.68 -25.66 4.58
N SER A 196 -15.52 -24.83 5.15
CA SER A 196 -16.92 -25.14 5.45
C SER A 196 -17.80 -24.22 4.62
N GLU A 197 -18.59 -24.79 3.73
CA GLU A 197 -19.61 -24.11 2.93
C GLU A 197 -20.96 -24.73 3.27
N ASP A 198 -21.95 -23.92 3.57
CA ASP A 198 -23.37 -24.26 3.81
C ASP A 198 -23.71 -25.76 4.11
N LYS A 199 -23.40 -26.69 3.24
CA LYS A 199 -23.70 -28.14 3.36
C LYS A 199 -22.52 -29.07 3.19
N ASP A 200 -21.42 -28.53 2.67
CA ASP A 200 -20.23 -29.31 2.34
C ASP A 200 -19.04 -28.75 3.11
N SER A 201 -18.23 -29.63 3.66
CA SER A 201 -17.06 -29.26 4.42
C SER A 201 -15.92 -30.19 4.03
N TYR A 202 -14.77 -29.63 3.80
CA TYR A 202 -13.57 -30.34 3.39
C TYR A 202 -12.40 -30.02 4.30
N VAL A 203 -11.61 -31.02 4.60
CA VAL A 203 -10.39 -30.89 5.38
C VAL A 203 -9.24 -31.43 4.55
N LEU A 204 -8.24 -30.58 4.34
CA LEU A 204 -6.93 -30.93 3.78
C LEU A 204 -5.92 -30.89 4.91
N GLU A 205 -5.23 -31.98 5.21
CA GLU A 205 -4.33 -32.11 6.35
C GLU A 205 -3.00 -32.76 5.92
N GLU A 206 -1.90 -32.15 6.36
CA GLU A 206 -0.55 -32.68 6.12
C GLU A 206 -0.36 -33.96 6.92
N ASN A 207 0.18 -34.98 6.28
CA ASN A 207 0.53 -36.24 6.95
C ASN A 207 1.79 -36.09 7.81
N SER A 208 1.96 -36.99 8.75
CA SER A 208 3.12 -36.98 9.67
C SER A 208 4.48 -37.14 8.97
N ASP A 209 4.49 -37.46 7.68
CA ASP A 209 5.70 -37.53 6.85
C ASP A 209 6.17 -36.13 6.38
N GLY A 210 5.33 -35.08 6.56
CA GLY A 210 5.61 -33.71 6.13
C GLY A 210 5.70 -33.51 4.61
N ALA A 211 5.20 -34.49 3.82
CA ALA A 211 5.35 -34.46 2.37
C ALA A 211 4.06 -34.81 1.61
N THR A 212 3.15 -35.54 2.24
CA THR A 212 1.88 -35.95 1.64
C THR A 212 0.70 -35.34 2.39
N TRP A 213 -0.41 -35.22 1.69
CA TRP A 213 -1.62 -34.62 2.20
C TRP A 213 -2.79 -35.57 2.06
N ASP A 214 -3.69 -35.58 3.03
CA ASP A 214 -4.95 -36.28 2.98
C ASP A 214 -6.11 -35.31 2.88
N VAL A 215 -7.15 -35.67 2.14
CA VAL A 215 -8.40 -34.94 2.04
C VAL A 215 -9.55 -35.80 2.60
N SER A 216 -10.44 -35.16 3.32
CA SER A 216 -11.67 -35.79 3.84
C SER A 216 -12.81 -34.77 3.81
N SER A 217 -14.06 -35.29 3.78
CA SER A 217 -15.21 -34.44 4.13
C SER A 217 -15.26 -34.27 5.65
N ASP A 218 -15.70 -33.07 6.11
CA ASP A 218 -15.76 -32.73 7.53
C ASP A 218 -16.61 -33.76 8.31
N GLY A 219 -16.08 -34.19 9.45
CA GLY A 219 -16.71 -35.21 10.30
C GLY A 219 -16.57 -36.64 9.78
N SER A 220 -15.93 -36.88 8.63
CA SER A 220 -15.62 -38.23 8.12
C SER A 220 -14.30 -38.73 8.68
N SER A 221 -14.26 -40.04 9.03
CA SER A 221 -13.02 -40.75 9.32
C SER A 221 -12.33 -41.27 8.05
N ASP A 222 -13.01 -41.20 6.91
CA ASP A 222 -12.51 -41.70 5.65
C ASP A 222 -11.64 -40.62 5.00
N LYS A 223 -10.33 -40.83 5.01
CA LYS A 223 -9.34 -39.96 4.40
C LYS A 223 -8.85 -40.57 3.10
N GLU A 224 -8.71 -39.74 2.09
CA GLU A 224 -8.09 -40.13 0.81
C GLU A 224 -6.83 -39.30 0.59
N THR A 225 -5.79 -39.89 0.02
CA THR A 225 -4.57 -39.13 -0.28
C THR A 225 -4.87 -38.09 -1.35
N ALA A 226 -4.58 -36.84 -1.03
CA ALA A 226 -4.79 -35.72 -1.93
C ALA A 226 -3.78 -35.71 -3.08
N ASP A 227 -4.18 -35.14 -4.22
CA ASP A 227 -3.24 -34.84 -5.29
C ASP A 227 -2.26 -33.73 -4.80
N THR A 228 -0.96 -34.03 -4.90
CA THR A 228 0.09 -33.14 -4.38
C THR A 228 0.08 -31.76 -5.04
N THR A 229 -0.26 -31.70 -6.35
CA THR A 229 -0.35 -30.41 -7.05
C THR A 229 -1.54 -29.61 -6.57
N ALA A 230 -2.70 -30.26 -6.36
CA ALA A 230 -3.89 -29.62 -5.85
C ALA A 230 -3.67 -29.10 -4.42
N ALA A 231 -3.08 -29.89 -3.53
CA ALA A 231 -2.72 -29.48 -2.18
C ALA A 231 -1.75 -28.30 -2.19
N GLY A 232 -0.70 -28.34 -3.02
CA GLY A 232 0.24 -27.25 -3.20
C GLY A 232 -0.40 -25.96 -3.72
N ASN A 233 -1.38 -26.06 -4.60
CA ASN A 233 -2.12 -24.87 -5.07
C ASN A 233 -2.96 -24.22 -3.94
N VAL A 234 -3.57 -25.03 -3.08
CA VAL A 234 -4.33 -24.51 -1.92
C VAL A 234 -3.40 -23.80 -0.95
N THR A 235 -2.30 -24.41 -0.54
CA THR A 235 -1.36 -23.80 0.42
C THR A 235 -0.68 -22.55 -0.16
N SER A 236 -0.29 -22.59 -1.44
CA SER A 236 0.28 -21.43 -2.13
C SER A 236 -0.74 -20.30 -2.31
N GLY A 237 -2.02 -20.62 -2.51
CA GLY A 237 -3.11 -19.64 -2.57
C GLY A 237 -3.23 -18.88 -1.25
N LEU A 238 -3.11 -19.56 -0.12
CA LEU A 238 -3.13 -18.93 1.21
C LEU A 238 -1.90 -18.03 1.45
N GLY A 239 -0.72 -18.46 1.00
CA GLY A 239 0.50 -17.66 1.11
C GLY A 239 0.51 -16.39 0.24
N ASN A 240 -0.34 -16.32 -0.77
CA ASN A 240 -0.51 -15.16 -1.65
C ASN A 240 -1.84 -14.41 -1.42
N PHE A 241 -2.60 -14.80 -0.40
CA PHE A 241 -3.84 -14.13 -0.09
C PHE A 241 -3.57 -12.72 0.46
N ALA A 242 -4.33 -11.76 0.01
CA ALA A 242 -4.29 -10.37 0.48
C ALA A 242 -5.70 -9.80 0.42
N PHE A 243 -5.98 -8.82 1.25
CA PHE A 243 -7.17 -7.99 1.12
C PHE A 243 -7.02 -7.08 -0.11
N ASP A 244 -8.11 -6.88 -0.85
CA ASP A 244 -8.12 -5.97 -2.02
C ASP A 244 -8.50 -4.55 -1.60
N GLN A 245 -9.65 -4.39 -0.94
CA GLN A 245 -10.11 -3.09 -0.47
C GLN A 245 -10.57 -3.15 0.98
N PHE A 246 -10.30 -2.09 1.71
CA PHE A 246 -10.85 -1.88 3.04
C PHE A 246 -12.26 -1.27 2.93
N VAL A 247 -13.24 -1.88 3.59
CA VAL A 247 -14.67 -1.54 3.42
C VAL A 247 -15.29 -0.94 4.67
N ASP A 248 -14.99 -1.48 5.85
CA ASP A 248 -15.52 -1.01 7.13
C ASP A 248 -14.55 -1.38 8.26
N TYR A 249 -14.17 -0.38 9.07
CA TYR A 249 -13.20 -0.58 10.15
C TYR A 249 -13.84 -1.04 11.47
N ASN A 250 -15.13 -0.83 11.65
CA ASN A 250 -15.86 -1.14 12.88
C ASN A 250 -17.30 -1.56 12.59
N ALA A 251 -17.45 -2.68 11.87
CA ALA A 251 -18.72 -3.19 11.45
C ALA A 251 -19.60 -3.59 12.66
N GLU A 252 -20.68 -2.84 12.89
CA GLU A 252 -21.67 -3.15 13.93
C GLU A 252 -22.70 -4.17 13.46
N ASP A 253 -22.96 -4.28 12.16
CA ASP A 253 -23.95 -5.14 11.55
C ASP A 253 -23.34 -5.98 10.43
N LEU A 254 -22.90 -7.17 10.81
CA LEU A 254 -22.28 -8.14 9.88
C LEU A 254 -23.26 -8.66 8.83
N SER A 255 -24.59 -8.54 9.05
CA SER A 255 -25.60 -9.00 8.08
C SER A 255 -25.58 -8.20 6.78
N LYS A 256 -25.07 -6.95 6.79
CA LYS A 256 -24.89 -6.14 5.59
C LYS A 256 -23.90 -6.75 4.59
N TYR A 257 -23.02 -7.59 5.09
CA TYR A 257 -21.91 -8.20 4.36
C TYR A 257 -22.09 -9.71 4.21
N GLY A 258 -23.24 -10.26 4.70
CA GLY A 258 -23.48 -11.70 4.73
C GLY A 258 -22.53 -12.47 5.68
N LEU A 259 -21.93 -11.76 6.65
CA LEU A 259 -20.93 -12.31 7.58
C LEU A 259 -21.54 -12.77 8.91
N ASP A 260 -22.80 -12.50 9.17
CA ASP A 260 -23.58 -13.09 10.28
C ASP A 260 -23.95 -14.56 10.01
N ASN A 261 -24.00 -14.95 8.73
CA ASN A 261 -24.14 -16.33 8.26
C ASN A 261 -23.26 -16.50 7.01
N PRO A 262 -21.94 -16.63 7.18
CA PRO A 262 -20.99 -16.57 6.06
C PRO A 262 -21.23 -17.66 5.01
N TYR A 263 -21.03 -17.30 3.74
CA TYR A 263 -21.07 -18.22 2.61
C TYR A 263 -20.06 -19.36 2.80
N ALA A 264 -18.86 -19.03 3.28
CA ALA A 264 -17.83 -20.00 3.62
C ALA A 264 -17.03 -19.55 4.84
N THR A 265 -16.49 -20.52 5.58
CA THR A 265 -15.48 -20.32 6.61
C THR A 265 -14.26 -21.14 6.28
N ILE A 266 -13.11 -20.48 6.24
CA ILE A 266 -11.81 -21.13 5.96
C ILE A 266 -11.01 -21.06 7.26
N THR A 267 -10.62 -22.24 7.78
CA THR A 267 -9.75 -22.35 8.96
C THR A 267 -8.40 -22.90 8.51
N VAL A 268 -7.33 -22.19 8.84
CA VAL A 268 -5.96 -22.56 8.50
C VAL A 268 -5.16 -22.76 9.77
N ASP A 269 -4.64 -23.98 9.99
CA ASP A 269 -3.66 -24.26 11.03
C ASP A 269 -2.27 -24.24 10.39
N TYR A 270 -1.36 -23.43 10.93
CA TYR A 270 -0.01 -23.23 10.41
C TYR A 270 1.00 -23.02 11.54
N GLN A 271 2.27 -23.05 11.21
CA GLN A 271 3.36 -22.85 12.13
C GLN A 271 4.09 -21.53 11.85
N GLU A 272 4.47 -20.82 12.88
CA GLU A 272 5.22 -19.58 12.81
C GLU A 272 6.48 -19.68 13.66
N GLU A 273 7.60 -19.21 13.12
CA GLU A 273 8.84 -19.06 13.89
C GLU A 273 8.80 -17.70 14.59
N VAL A 274 8.85 -17.73 15.92
CA VAL A 274 8.93 -16.52 16.75
C VAL A 274 10.29 -16.45 17.44
N GLU A 275 10.85 -15.25 17.54
CA GLU A 275 12.08 -15.02 18.28
C GLU A 275 11.86 -15.27 19.79
N ASP A 276 12.74 -16.03 20.41
CA ASP A 276 12.70 -16.27 21.85
C ASP A 276 13.24 -15.02 22.58
N THR A 277 12.33 -14.10 22.92
CA THR A 277 12.64 -12.89 23.67
C THR A 277 12.85 -13.13 25.18
N SER A 278 12.90 -14.37 25.62
CA SER A 278 13.23 -14.69 27.00
C SER A 278 14.69 -14.36 27.29
N SER A 279 15.03 -13.08 27.46
CA SER A 279 16.26 -12.62 28.02
C SER A 279 16.31 -13.12 29.48
N ASP A 280 17.16 -14.09 29.70
CA ASP A 280 17.55 -14.62 31.03
C ASP A 280 18.02 -13.46 31.92
N SER A 281 17.13 -12.96 32.77
CA SER A 281 17.51 -12.09 33.88
C SER A 281 18.11 -12.94 34.97
N SER A 282 19.33 -13.44 34.75
CA SER A 282 20.13 -13.98 35.81
C SER A 282 20.58 -12.84 36.74
N GLU A 283 19.89 -12.69 37.86
CA GLU A 283 20.38 -11.96 39.00
C GLU A 283 21.74 -12.57 39.43
N SER A 284 22.81 -11.87 39.10
CA SER A 284 24.12 -12.19 39.69
C SER A 284 24.16 -11.63 41.10
N ASP A 285 23.93 -12.52 42.07
CA ASP A 285 24.24 -12.27 43.47
C ASP A 285 25.76 -12.16 43.65
N SER A 286 26.24 -10.94 43.91
CA SER A 286 27.64 -10.64 44.16
C SER A 286 27.97 -10.93 45.61
N THR A 287 28.60 -12.07 45.89
CA THR A 287 29.37 -12.25 47.11
C THR A 287 30.84 -12.06 46.82
N ALA A 288 31.38 -11.01 47.42
CA ALA A 288 32.80 -10.69 47.48
C ALA A 288 33.59 -11.77 48.25
N SER A 289 34.75 -12.16 47.71
CA SER A 289 35.84 -12.69 48.54
C SER A 289 37.20 -12.29 47.96
N GLU A 290 37.93 -11.53 48.74
CA GLU A 290 39.32 -11.13 48.53
C GLU A 290 40.27 -12.33 48.64
N SER A 291 41.36 -12.38 47.87
CA SER A 291 42.78 -12.58 48.29
C SER A 291 43.67 -12.72 47.05
N ASP A 292 44.46 -11.76 46.82
CA ASP A 292 45.91 -11.61 47.11
C ASP A 292 46.93 -12.41 46.28
N SER A 293 47.73 -11.58 45.54
CA SER A 293 49.14 -11.70 45.15
C SER A 293 49.66 -12.83 44.26
N LYS A 294 50.23 -12.53 43.12
CA LYS A 294 51.71 -12.22 43.00
C LYS A 294 52.16 -12.43 41.54
N ASP A 295 52.66 -11.37 40.99
CA ASP A 295 53.92 -11.17 40.24
C ASP A 295 54.57 -12.37 39.54
N THR A 296 54.80 -12.31 38.24
CA THR A 296 56.07 -12.35 37.54
C THR A 296 56.06 -12.09 36.09
N GLN A 297 56.96 -11.28 35.70
CA GLN A 297 57.51 -10.70 34.49
C GLN A 297 57.96 -11.73 33.43
N GLY A 298 57.98 -11.36 32.14
CA GLY A 298 58.82 -11.94 31.10
C GLY A 298 58.16 -12.06 29.73
N ASP A 299 58.34 -11.12 28.91
CA ASP A 299 59.26 -10.95 27.75
C ASP A 299 58.68 -11.33 26.38
N GLU A 300 58.67 -10.33 25.57
CA GLU A 300 58.83 -10.14 24.09
C GLU A 300 58.60 -11.32 23.12
N ALA A 301 57.80 -11.14 22.12
CA ALA A 301 58.18 -10.81 20.74
C ALA A 301 57.14 -11.27 19.69
N ASP A 302 56.83 -10.32 18.85
CA ASP A 302 56.72 -10.40 17.36
C ASP A 302 55.52 -11.01 16.67
N SER A 303 54.81 -10.07 16.03
CA SER A 303 54.16 -10.07 14.73
C SER A 303 53.43 -11.31 14.21
N THR A 304 52.17 -11.17 13.87
CA THR A 304 51.73 -10.99 12.49
C THR A 304 50.22 -10.74 12.42
N ASP A 305 49.93 -9.75 11.61
CA ASP A 305 48.67 -9.34 11.01
C ASP A 305 47.83 -10.54 10.49
N ALA A 306 46.59 -10.68 10.99
CA ALA A 306 45.48 -11.31 10.27
C ALA A 306 44.19 -10.71 10.79
N SER A 307 43.65 -9.77 10.03
CA SER A 307 42.29 -9.28 10.15
C SER A 307 41.33 -10.43 9.95
N ASP A 308 40.79 -10.96 11.02
CA ASP A 308 39.66 -11.86 11.03
C ASP A 308 38.41 -11.02 11.34
N ASP A 309 37.70 -10.66 10.26
CA ASP A 309 36.39 -10.04 10.29
C ASP A 309 35.36 -11.12 10.72
N SER A 310 35.32 -11.40 12.01
CA SER A 310 34.27 -12.21 12.60
C SER A 310 33.04 -11.30 12.81
N SER A 311 32.20 -11.20 11.79
CA SER A 311 30.80 -10.82 11.98
C SER A 311 30.16 -11.85 12.89
N SER A 312 30.01 -11.52 14.16
CA SER A 312 29.18 -12.27 15.10
C SER A 312 27.73 -12.09 14.62
N SER A 313 27.23 -13.03 13.83
CA SER A 313 25.79 -13.25 13.73
C SER A 313 25.36 -13.71 15.13
N GLU A 314 24.65 -12.86 15.86
CA GLU A 314 23.88 -13.30 17.01
C GLU A 314 22.88 -14.32 16.47
N ASP A 315 23.08 -15.60 16.83
CA ASP A 315 22.11 -16.67 16.57
C ASP A 315 20.86 -16.37 17.43
N THR A 316 19.92 -15.62 16.87
CA THR A 316 18.61 -15.39 17.49
C THR A 316 17.92 -16.75 17.56
N LYS A 317 17.70 -17.23 18.78
CA LYS A 317 17.02 -18.51 18.99
C LYS A 317 15.56 -18.33 18.65
N THR A 318 15.07 -19.04 17.64
CA THR A 318 13.66 -19.08 17.27
C THR A 318 12.96 -20.29 17.85
N THR A 319 11.68 -20.14 18.16
CA THR A 319 10.78 -21.21 18.60
C THR A 319 9.59 -21.26 17.66
N THR A 320 9.25 -22.48 17.21
CA THR A 320 8.06 -22.70 16.37
C THR A 320 6.81 -22.76 17.24
N VAL A 321 5.80 -21.99 16.92
CA VAL A 321 4.47 -21.97 17.57
C VAL A 321 3.37 -22.32 16.59
N ASP A 322 2.38 -23.08 17.04
CA ASP A 322 1.20 -23.38 16.26
C ASP A 322 0.25 -22.19 16.29
N LYS A 323 -0.24 -21.79 15.12
CA LYS A 323 -1.18 -20.69 14.91
C LYS A 323 -2.41 -21.19 14.17
N GLN A 324 -3.52 -20.47 14.36
CA GLN A 324 -4.74 -20.69 13.59
C GLN A 324 -5.28 -19.37 13.08
N LEU A 325 -5.63 -19.31 11.82
CA LEU A 325 -6.35 -18.22 11.19
C LEU A 325 -7.73 -18.69 10.76
N VAL A 326 -8.76 -17.88 11.02
CA VAL A 326 -10.12 -18.12 10.55
C VAL A 326 -10.53 -16.96 9.65
N ILE A 327 -10.91 -17.28 8.41
CA ILE A 327 -11.38 -16.33 7.42
C ILE A 327 -12.88 -16.59 7.21
N TYR A 328 -13.70 -15.57 7.44
CA TYR A 328 -15.13 -15.60 7.14
C TYR A 328 -15.37 -14.93 5.79
N VAL A 329 -16.06 -15.62 4.90
CA VAL A 329 -16.38 -15.15 3.54
C VAL A 329 -17.89 -14.92 3.47
N GLY A 330 -18.27 -13.67 3.20
CA GLY A 330 -19.68 -13.24 3.13
C GLY A 330 -20.25 -13.19 1.73
N ASP A 331 -21.17 -12.25 1.51
CA ASP A 331 -21.87 -12.01 0.25
C ASP A 331 -20.94 -11.45 -0.83
N GLU A 332 -21.42 -11.46 -2.07
CA GLU A 332 -20.74 -10.81 -3.21
C GLU A 332 -20.77 -9.29 -3.07
N ALA A 333 -19.62 -8.64 -3.28
CA ALA A 333 -19.45 -7.19 -3.17
C ALA A 333 -19.80 -6.43 -4.49
N GLY A 334 -20.22 -7.13 -5.55
CA GLY A 334 -20.76 -6.54 -6.77
C GLY A 334 -19.80 -6.45 -7.96
N ASP A 335 -18.51 -6.63 -7.78
CA ASP A 335 -17.46 -6.63 -8.81
C ASP A 335 -16.86 -8.03 -9.08
N GLY A 336 -17.41 -9.05 -8.43
CA GLY A 336 -16.93 -10.43 -8.46
C GLY A 336 -16.07 -10.79 -7.26
N SER A 337 -15.75 -9.83 -6.38
CA SER A 337 -15.16 -10.06 -5.06
C SER A 337 -16.24 -10.44 -4.03
N ARG A 338 -15.81 -10.82 -2.83
CA ARG A 338 -16.68 -11.09 -1.69
C ARG A 338 -16.18 -10.35 -0.46
N TYR A 339 -17.11 -10.00 0.41
CA TYR A 339 -16.76 -9.46 1.73
C TYR A 339 -16.06 -10.53 2.55
N VAL A 340 -14.97 -10.15 3.23
CA VAL A 340 -14.20 -11.02 4.09
C VAL A 340 -13.86 -10.34 5.41
N THR A 341 -13.71 -11.14 6.47
CA THR A 341 -13.19 -10.67 7.76
C THR A 341 -12.42 -11.79 8.45
N VAL A 342 -11.47 -11.41 9.32
CA VAL A 342 -10.74 -12.35 10.19
C VAL A 342 -10.99 -12.07 11.66
N ASP A 343 -11.48 -10.89 12.01
CA ASP A 343 -11.72 -10.42 13.39
C ASP A 343 -13.19 -10.10 13.71
N ASN A 344 -14.08 -10.18 12.73
CA ASN A 344 -15.50 -9.78 12.79
C ASN A 344 -15.73 -8.30 13.07
N LYS A 345 -14.77 -7.45 12.78
CA LYS A 345 -14.85 -5.98 12.93
C LYS A 345 -14.44 -5.25 11.68
N GLN A 346 -13.28 -5.59 11.14
CA GLN A 346 -12.77 -5.00 9.93
C GLN A 346 -13.22 -5.83 8.73
N ILE A 347 -13.84 -5.16 7.77
CA ILE A 347 -14.40 -5.79 6.57
C ILE A 347 -13.58 -5.35 5.37
N TYR A 348 -13.28 -6.33 4.54
CA TYR A 348 -12.50 -6.16 3.31
C TYR A 348 -13.19 -6.84 2.13
N THR A 349 -12.70 -6.61 0.94
CA THR A 349 -12.96 -7.44 -0.23
C THR A 349 -11.70 -8.09 -0.76
#